data_cf0e6961de7956224892525878b31ff2
#
_entry.id   cf0e6961de7956224892525878b31ff2
#
_cell.length_a   1.000
_cell.length_b   1.000
_cell.length_c   1.000
_cell.angle_alpha   90.00
_cell.angle_beta   90.00
_cell.angle_gamma   90.00
#
_symmetry.space_group_name_H-M   'P 1'
#
loop_
_entity.id
_entity.type
_entity.pdbx_description
1 polymer ?
#
loop_
_entity_poly.entity_id
_entity_poly.type
_entity_poly.pdbx_seq_one_letter_code
_entity_poly.pdbx_strand_id
1 'polypeptide(L)'
;MRRLPVFLVIDVSESMAGDNLRSLQDGIERLIRTLRTDPYALETAYLSVIAFAGRPKTLTPLVELVAFYPPRLPLGSGTSIGAALEHLMGEIDRNVKRSTPEQKGDFKPLVFLMTDGKSTDDMSAAQARWKRDYANRANLVAIGIGPYAALEGLSSISPNVLRIENATEQDFKKFIDWVSASVSTQSRSIGTGEPPKVNLAKVDESVMKKIESIAQAAAVDEDFVIVSGKCQTLKLPYLLKYERAKHAVETSDFRVDTT
;
A
#
# COMPACT_ATOMS: atom_id res chain seq x y z
N MET A 1 -7.52 -27.33 6.41
CA MET A 1 -6.33 -26.61 5.94
C MET A 1 -6.36 -25.20 6.49
N ARG A 2 -5.20 -24.54 6.72
CA ARG A 2 -5.17 -23.15 7.20
C ARG A 2 -5.41 -22.21 6.03
N ARG A 3 -6.28 -21.22 6.20
CA ARG A 3 -6.59 -20.22 5.17
C ARG A 3 -5.52 -19.12 5.15
N LEU A 4 -5.22 -18.60 3.96
CA LEU A 4 -4.48 -17.36 3.76
C LEU A 4 -5.47 -16.25 3.35
N PRO A 5 -5.91 -15.41 4.28
CA PRO A 5 -6.75 -14.27 3.95
C PRO A 5 -5.97 -13.21 3.16
N VAL A 6 -6.56 -12.73 2.07
CA VAL A 6 -6.01 -11.66 1.21
C VAL A 6 -7.06 -10.57 1.07
N PHE A 7 -6.73 -9.36 1.49
CA PHE A 7 -7.61 -8.20 1.38
C PHE A 7 -7.06 -7.23 0.33
N LEU A 8 -7.84 -6.95 -0.69
CA LEU A 8 -7.60 -5.88 -1.65
C LEU A 8 -8.40 -4.66 -1.20
N VAL A 9 -7.72 -3.62 -0.73
CA VAL A 9 -8.31 -2.37 -0.25
C VAL A 9 -8.02 -1.30 -1.28
N ILE A 10 -9.04 -0.88 -2.03
CA ILE A 10 -8.89 -0.15 -3.28
C ILE A 10 -9.55 1.20 -3.19
N ASP A 11 -8.77 2.23 -3.43
CA ASP A 11 -9.28 3.59 -3.63
C ASP A 11 -10.09 3.65 -4.94
N VAL A 12 -11.30 4.14 -4.83
CA VAL A 12 -12.23 4.35 -5.95
C VAL A 12 -12.71 5.81 -6.00
N SER A 13 -11.88 6.73 -5.51
CA SER A 13 -12.13 8.18 -5.55
C SER A 13 -12.11 8.73 -6.97
N GLU A 14 -12.53 9.98 -7.13
CA GLU A 14 -12.61 10.63 -8.45
C GLU A 14 -11.26 10.70 -9.17
N SER A 15 -10.14 10.83 -8.44
CA SER A 15 -8.79 10.83 -9.00
C SER A 15 -8.42 9.51 -9.66
N MET A 16 -9.02 8.41 -9.19
CA MET A 16 -8.86 7.08 -9.80
C MET A 16 -9.69 6.88 -11.07
N ALA A 17 -10.58 7.80 -11.43
CA ALA A 17 -11.47 7.67 -12.59
C ALA A 17 -10.69 7.50 -13.90
N GLY A 18 -11.28 6.77 -14.84
CA GLY A 18 -10.70 6.53 -16.16
C GLY A 18 -9.78 5.33 -16.19
N ASP A 19 -8.54 5.52 -16.66
CA ASP A 19 -7.64 4.40 -16.97
C ASP A 19 -7.10 3.70 -15.72
N ASN A 20 -6.89 4.42 -14.61
CA ASN A 20 -6.45 3.80 -13.36
C ASN A 20 -7.48 2.79 -12.83
N LEU A 21 -8.74 3.20 -12.73
CA LEU A 21 -9.81 2.33 -12.22
C LEU A 21 -10.08 1.15 -13.16
N ARG A 22 -10.02 1.39 -14.49
CA ARG A 22 -10.14 0.33 -15.50
C ARG A 22 -9.00 -0.67 -15.38
N SER A 23 -7.76 -0.19 -15.31
CA SER A 23 -6.56 -1.04 -15.18
C SER A 23 -6.60 -1.88 -13.90
N LEU A 24 -7.10 -1.33 -12.79
CA LEU A 24 -7.30 -2.09 -11.55
C LEU A 24 -8.42 -3.14 -11.69
N GLN A 25 -9.53 -2.81 -12.36
CA GLN A 25 -10.61 -3.75 -12.62
C GLN A 25 -10.11 -4.97 -13.42
N ASP A 26 -9.43 -4.70 -14.53
CA ASP A 26 -8.83 -5.74 -15.40
C ASP A 26 -7.73 -6.51 -14.64
N GLY A 27 -6.99 -5.80 -13.79
CA GLY A 27 -5.97 -6.35 -12.92
C GLY A 27 -6.52 -7.37 -11.93
N ILE A 28 -7.63 -7.08 -11.27
CA ILE A 28 -8.28 -8.03 -10.34
C ILE A 28 -8.72 -9.30 -11.10
N GLU A 29 -9.30 -9.16 -12.28
CA GLU A 29 -9.70 -10.31 -13.10
C GLU A 29 -8.49 -11.16 -13.49
N ARG A 30 -7.38 -10.52 -13.88
CA ARG A 30 -6.13 -11.18 -14.19
C ARG A 30 -5.55 -11.90 -12.96
N LEU A 31 -5.52 -11.23 -11.78
CA LEU A 31 -5.09 -11.81 -10.52
C LEU A 31 -5.80 -13.13 -10.23
N ILE A 32 -7.14 -13.12 -10.32
CA ILE A 32 -7.94 -14.30 -10.04
C ILE A 32 -7.64 -15.42 -11.03
N ARG A 33 -7.54 -15.12 -12.32
CA ARG A 33 -7.18 -16.12 -13.35
C ARG A 33 -5.82 -16.74 -13.05
N THR A 34 -4.83 -15.92 -12.73
CA THR A 34 -3.47 -16.38 -12.41
C THR A 34 -3.44 -17.24 -11.15
N LEU A 35 -4.06 -16.78 -10.05
CA LEU A 35 -4.08 -17.54 -8.81
C LEU A 35 -4.80 -18.89 -8.93
N ARG A 36 -5.83 -18.98 -9.75
CA ARG A 36 -6.57 -20.24 -10.01
C ARG A 36 -5.75 -21.29 -10.75
N THR A 37 -4.63 -20.91 -11.35
CA THR A 37 -3.69 -21.88 -11.97
C THR A 37 -2.64 -22.41 -10.98
N ASP A 38 -2.53 -21.81 -9.80
CA ASP A 38 -1.61 -22.27 -8.74
C ASP A 38 -2.39 -23.17 -7.73
N PRO A 39 -2.09 -24.48 -7.67
CA PRO A 39 -2.78 -25.40 -6.76
C PRO A 39 -2.72 -24.98 -5.30
N TYR A 40 -1.58 -24.43 -4.83
CA TYR A 40 -1.43 -23.99 -3.44
C TYR A 40 -2.30 -22.77 -3.13
N ALA A 41 -2.34 -21.79 -4.05
CA ALA A 41 -3.21 -20.64 -3.90
C ALA A 41 -4.68 -21.05 -3.95
N LEU A 42 -5.04 -21.98 -4.85
CA LEU A 42 -6.41 -22.47 -5.00
C LEU A 42 -6.93 -23.12 -3.72
N GLU A 43 -6.08 -23.84 -2.99
CA GLU A 43 -6.44 -24.52 -1.75
C GLU A 43 -6.43 -23.62 -0.50
N THR A 44 -5.62 -22.56 -0.50
CA THR A 44 -5.37 -21.79 0.73
C THR A 44 -5.87 -20.37 0.68
N ALA A 45 -5.90 -19.72 -0.50
CA ALA A 45 -6.21 -18.31 -0.62
C ALA A 45 -7.72 -18.03 -0.47
N TYR A 46 -8.03 -17.08 0.41
CA TYR A 46 -9.35 -16.48 0.59
C TYR A 46 -9.23 -15.01 0.28
N LEU A 47 -10.06 -14.49 -0.62
CA LEU A 47 -9.96 -13.11 -1.08
C LEU A 47 -11.16 -12.28 -0.65
N SER A 48 -10.88 -11.02 -0.35
CA SER A 48 -11.89 -9.99 -0.10
C SER A 48 -11.53 -8.73 -0.87
N VAL A 49 -12.53 -8.00 -1.35
CA VAL A 49 -12.36 -6.68 -1.95
C VAL A 49 -13.12 -5.65 -1.14
N ILE A 50 -12.39 -4.65 -0.67
CA ILE A 50 -12.91 -3.48 0.02
C ILE A 50 -12.64 -2.27 -0.89
N ALA A 51 -13.67 -1.59 -1.33
CA ALA A 51 -13.54 -0.31 -2.01
C ALA A 51 -13.72 0.82 -1.01
N PHE A 52 -12.95 1.89 -1.18
CA PHE A 52 -13.14 3.10 -0.39
C PHE A 52 -13.00 4.36 -1.23
N ALA A 53 -13.77 5.35 -0.84
CA ALA A 53 -13.70 6.74 -1.25
C ALA A 53 -14.00 7.57 0.00
N GLY A 54 -15.04 8.39 0.07
CA GLY A 54 -15.51 9.02 1.31
C GLY A 54 -16.04 8.03 2.36
N ARG A 55 -16.50 6.85 1.93
CA ARG A 55 -16.92 5.74 2.82
C ARG A 55 -16.44 4.40 2.29
N PRO A 56 -15.84 3.55 3.14
CA PRO A 56 -15.44 2.20 2.74
C PRO A 56 -16.64 1.26 2.67
N LYS A 57 -16.54 0.27 1.76
CA LYS A 57 -17.54 -0.78 1.59
C LYS A 57 -16.86 -2.08 1.17
N THR A 58 -17.21 -3.19 1.81
CA THR A 58 -16.83 -4.52 1.35
C THR A 58 -17.68 -4.87 0.13
N LEU A 59 -17.04 -4.96 -1.04
CA LEU A 59 -17.69 -5.35 -2.31
C LEU A 59 -17.81 -6.86 -2.42
N THR A 60 -16.76 -7.58 -2.00
CA THR A 60 -16.75 -9.04 -1.91
C THR A 60 -16.26 -9.42 -0.51
N PRO A 61 -17.05 -10.17 0.27
CA PRO A 61 -16.61 -10.67 1.57
C PRO A 61 -15.44 -11.66 1.40
N LEU A 62 -14.80 -12.05 2.52
CA LEU A 62 -13.70 -13.00 2.49
C LEU A 62 -14.22 -14.39 2.09
N VAL A 63 -13.97 -14.80 0.85
CA VAL A 63 -14.42 -16.07 0.27
C VAL A 63 -13.27 -16.85 -0.37
N GLU A 64 -13.45 -18.14 -0.51
CA GLU A 64 -12.50 -19.03 -1.19
C GLU A 64 -12.21 -18.55 -2.61
N LEU A 65 -10.97 -18.71 -3.06
CA LEU A 65 -10.56 -18.33 -4.41
C LEU A 65 -11.40 -19.01 -5.50
N VAL A 66 -11.86 -20.25 -5.27
CA VAL A 66 -12.74 -20.97 -6.20
C VAL A 66 -14.08 -20.26 -6.37
N ALA A 67 -14.66 -19.79 -5.27
CA ALA A 67 -15.97 -19.13 -5.23
C ALA A 67 -15.89 -17.60 -5.47
N PHE A 68 -14.69 -17.04 -5.63
CA PHE A 68 -14.52 -15.61 -5.77
C PHE A 68 -14.92 -15.12 -7.18
N TYR A 69 -15.74 -14.09 -7.24
CA TYR A 69 -16.05 -13.36 -8.46
C TYR A 69 -15.59 -11.91 -8.33
N PRO A 70 -14.80 -11.41 -9.30
CA PRO A 70 -14.35 -10.01 -9.28
C PRO A 70 -15.56 -9.06 -9.26
N PRO A 71 -15.66 -8.18 -8.25
CA PRO A 71 -16.74 -7.20 -8.23
C PRO A 71 -16.46 -6.07 -9.23
N ARG A 72 -17.50 -5.37 -9.67
CA ARG A 72 -17.32 -4.08 -10.33
C ARG A 72 -16.90 -3.04 -9.31
N LEU A 73 -15.83 -2.31 -9.64
CA LEU A 73 -15.36 -1.19 -8.82
C LEU A 73 -16.26 0.03 -9.08
N PRO A 74 -16.97 0.55 -8.06
CA PRO A 74 -17.75 1.76 -8.22
C PRO A 74 -16.83 2.98 -8.22
N LEU A 75 -17.28 4.10 -8.77
CA LEU A 75 -16.64 5.40 -8.55
C LEU A 75 -17.29 6.08 -7.36
N GLY A 76 -16.48 6.68 -6.49
CA GLY A 76 -16.93 7.42 -5.32
C GLY A 76 -16.25 8.76 -5.18
N SER A 77 -16.63 9.54 -4.19
CA SER A 77 -16.09 10.87 -3.90
C SER A 77 -15.30 10.89 -2.60
N GLY A 78 -14.16 11.61 -2.60
CA GLY A 78 -13.26 11.71 -1.46
C GLY A 78 -12.35 10.49 -1.29
N THR A 79 -11.37 10.57 -0.37
CA THR A 79 -10.33 9.55 -0.13
C THR A 79 -10.13 9.38 1.37
N SER A 80 -11.02 8.64 2.03
CA SER A 80 -10.98 8.45 3.49
C SER A 80 -10.18 7.19 3.86
N ILE A 81 -8.85 7.31 3.90
CA ILE A 81 -7.94 6.18 4.23
C ILE A 81 -8.10 5.75 5.69
N GLY A 82 -8.30 6.69 6.61
CA GLY A 82 -8.56 6.38 8.02
C GLY A 82 -9.80 5.52 8.21
N ALA A 83 -10.91 5.90 7.57
CA ALA A 83 -12.15 5.12 7.57
C ALA A 83 -11.95 3.74 6.91
N ALA A 84 -11.18 3.66 5.81
CA ALA A 84 -10.85 2.40 5.14
C ALA A 84 -10.06 1.47 6.07
N LEU A 85 -9.11 2.01 6.83
CA LEU A 85 -8.31 1.26 7.78
C LEU A 85 -9.15 0.72 8.95
N GLU A 86 -10.07 1.53 9.49
CA GLU A 86 -11.03 1.11 10.53
C GLU A 86 -11.96 0.00 10.01
N HIS A 87 -12.46 0.14 8.79
CA HIS A 87 -13.30 -0.88 8.16
C HIS A 87 -12.55 -2.20 7.95
N LEU A 88 -11.30 -2.13 7.44
CA LEU A 88 -10.41 -3.28 7.28
C LEU A 88 -10.16 -3.99 8.62
N MET A 89 -9.86 -3.25 9.69
CA MET A 89 -9.68 -3.82 11.02
C MET A 89 -10.94 -4.59 11.48
N GLY A 90 -12.11 -4.03 11.22
CA GLY A 90 -13.38 -4.71 11.48
C GLY A 90 -13.56 -5.99 10.65
N GLU A 91 -13.18 -5.98 9.37
CA GLU A 91 -13.23 -7.17 8.50
C GLU A 91 -12.25 -8.26 8.97
N ILE A 92 -11.05 -7.87 9.39
CA ILE A 92 -10.07 -8.80 9.98
C ILE A 92 -10.62 -9.44 11.24
N ASP A 93 -11.20 -8.67 12.15
CA ASP A 93 -11.74 -9.21 13.41
C ASP A 93 -12.93 -10.16 13.20
N ARG A 94 -13.79 -9.88 12.22
CA ARG A 94 -14.95 -10.72 11.91
C ARG A 94 -14.61 -11.99 11.17
N ASN A 95 -13.64 -11.95 10.25
CA ASN A 95 -13.46 -13.00 9.26
C ASN A 95 -12.18 -13.83 9.41
N VAL A 96 -11.16 -13.30 10.10
CA VAL A 96 -9.89 -14.01 10.29
C VAL A 96 -9.90 -14.80 11.58
N LYS A 97 -9.76 -16.12 11.46
CA LYS A 97 -9.75 -17.05 12.60
C LYS A 97 -8.44 -16.92 13.38
N ARG A 98 -8.55 -16.68 14.69
CA ARG A 98 -7.41 -16.70 15.60
C ARG A 98 -7.08 -18.14 15.99
N SER A 99 -5.80 -18.40 16.29
CA SER A 99 -5.40 -19.68 16.86
C SER A 99 -5.93 -19.82 18.29
N THR A 100 -6.40 -21.01 18.60
CA THR A 100 -6.73 -21.44 19.97
C THR A 100 -5.80 -22.58 20.37
N PRO A 101 -5.79 -23.03 21.65
CA PRO A 101 -5.01 -24.20 22.05
C PRO A 101 -5.35 -25.46 21.25
N GLU A 102 -6.61 -25.60 20.82
CA GLU A 102 -7.15 -26.78 20.13
C GLU A 102 -7.02 -26.70 18.62
N GLN A 103 -6.96 -25.48 18.05
CA GLN A 103 -6.99 -25.29 16.61
C GLN A 103 -6.10 -24.16 16.13
N LYS A 104 -5.25 -24.46 15.15
CA LYS A 104 -4.49 -23.43 14.44
C LYS A 104 -5.43 -22.51 13.66
N GLY A 105 -5.33 -21.20 13.90
CA GLY A 105 -6.06 -20.17 13.15
C GLY A 105 -5.53 -19.97 11.73
N ASP A 106 -6.05 -18.97 11.07
CA ASP A 106 -5.60 -18.54 9.74
C ASP A 106 -4.15 -18.07 9.77
N PHE A 107 -3.52 -17.98 8.60
CA PHE A 107 -2.25 -17.26 8.45
C PHE A 107 -2.47 -15.76 8.60
N LYS A 108 -1.38 -15.03 8.86
CA LYS A 108 -1.43 -13.58 8.86
C LYS A 108 -1.98 -13.08 7.52
N PRO A 109 -3.06 -12.30 7.51
CA PRO A 109 -3.61 -11.74 6.28
C PRO A 109 -2.57 -10.97 5.50
N LEU A 110 -2.60 -11.09 4.17
CA LEU A 110 -1.98 -10.16 3.25
C LEU A 110 -2.97 -9.05 2.94
N VAL A 111 -2.56 -7.81 3.08
CA VAL A 111 -3.37 -6.63 2.77
C VAL A 111 -2.65 -5.80 1.73
N PHE A 112 -3.30 -5.53 0.62
CA PHE A 112 -2.82 -4.63 -0.42
C PHE A 112 -3.72 -3.40 -0.44
N LEU A 113 -3.22 -2.28 0.11
CA LEU A 113 -3.94 -1.01 0.12
C LEU A 113 -3.42 -0.15 -1.02
N MET A 114 -4.29 0.22 -1.95
CA MET A 114 -3.98 0.93 -3.18
C MET A 114 -4.70 2.28 -3.21
N THR A 115 -3.96 3.37 -3.43
CA THR A 115 -4.50 4.73 -3.54
C THR A 115 -3.58 5.61 -4.39
N ASP A 116 -4.14 6.58 -5.10
CA ASP A 116 -3.39 7.61 -5.83
C ASP A 116 -3.37 8.95 -5.10
N GLY A 117 -4.13 9.08 -4.00
CA GLY A 117 -4.40 10.34 -3.35
C GLY A 117 -3.86 10.48 -1.93
N LYS A 118 -4.04 11.69 -1.44
CA LYS A 118 -3.87 12.04 -0.03
C LYS A 118 -5.19 11.80 0.71
N SER A 119 -5.10 11.27 1.94
CA SER A 119 -6.29 11.13 2.77
C SER A 119 -7.03 12.45 2.96
N THR A 120 -8.35 12.42 2.84
CA THR A 120 -9.24 13.55 3.10
C THR A 120 -9.80 13.53 4.53
N ASP A 121 -9.58 12.45 5.26
CA ASP A 121 -9.96 12.31 6.68
C ASP A 121 -8.74 12.33 7.62
N ASP A 122 -9.01 12.49 8.91
CA ASP A 122 -8.00 12.34 9.95
C ASP A 122 -7.71 10.85 10.21
N MET A 123 -6.52 10.42 9.84
CA MET A 123 -6.07 9.04 10.00
C MET A 123 -5.51 8.73 11.39
N SER A 124 -5.28 9.73 12.25
CA SER A 124 -4.47 9.62 13.47
C SER A 124 -4.94 8.51 14.41
N ALA A 125 -6.24 8.44 14.69
CA ALA A 125 -6.82 7.42 15.56
C ALA A 125 -6.73 6.01 14.93
N ALA A 126 -7.05 5.89 13.64
CA ALA A 126 -6.99 4.62 12.91
C ALA A 126 -5.54 4.10 12.81
N GLN A 127 -4.58 4.99 12.56
CA GLN A 127 -3.15 4.66 12.54
C GLN A 127 -2.65 4.17 13.90
N ALA A 128 -3.00 4.88 14.97
CA ALA A 128 -2.60 4.50 16.33
C ALA A 128 -3.15 3.12 16.69
N ARG A 129 -4.43 2.86 16.38
CA ARG A 129 -5.06 1.57 16.60
C ARG A 129 -4.43 0.47 15.74
N TRP A 130 -4.17 0.73 14.45
CA TRP A 130 -3.49 -0.21 13.57
C TRP A 130 -2.12 -0.61 14.11
N LYS A 131 -1.28 0.37 14.44
CA LYS A 131 0.07 0.12 14.99
C LYS A 131 0.04 -0.72 16.26
N ARG A 132 -0.87 -0.42 17.17
CA ARG A 132 -0.97 -1.10 18.46
C ARG A 132 -1.51 -2.53 18.33
N ASP A 133 -2.58 -2.72 17.54
CA ASP A 133 -3.40 -3.93 17.61
C ASP A 133 -3.27 -4.84 16.38
N TYR A 134 -2.86 -4.31 15.21
CA TYR A 134 -2.93 -5.03 13.92
C TYR A 134 -1.60 -5.17 13.19
N ALA A 135 -0.61 -4.31 13.40
CA ALA A 135 0.67 -4.36 12.71
C ALA A 135 1.38 -5.72 12.83
N ASN A 136 1.18 -6.42 13.96
CA ASN A 136 1.69 -7.77 14.16
C ASN A 136 0.72 -8.88 13.73
N ARG A 137 -0.55 -8.54 13.41
CA ARG A 137 -1.61 -9.49 13.06
C ARG A 137 -1.87 -9.59 11.56
N ALA A 138 -1.45 -8.61 10.79
CA ALA A 138 -1.61 -8.56 9.34
C ALA A 138 -0.34 -8.03 8.67
N ASN A 139 -0.15 -8.36 7.41
CA ASN A 139 0.95 -7.89 6.58
C ASN A 139 0.38 -6.88 5.59
N LEU A 140 0.46 -5.61 5.93
CA LEU A 140 0.01 -4.52 5.07
C LEU A 140 1.13 -4.13 4.11
N VAL A 141 0.81 -4.10 2.83
CA VAL A 141 1.58 -3.45 1.77
C VAL A 141 0.75 -2.29 1.26
N ALA A 142 1.30 -1.08 1.38
CA ALA A 142 0.66 0.12 0.89
C ALA A 142 1.24 0.50 -0.47
N ILE A 143 0.37 0.80 -1.43
CA ILE A 143 0.73 1.08 -2.81
C ILE A 143 0.22 2.45 -3.21
N GLY A 144 1.14 3.37 -3.47
CA GLY A 144 0.85 4.65 -4.09
C GLY A 144 0.83 4.53 -5.61
N ILE A 145 -0.21 4.99 -6.25
CA ILE A 145 -0.41 4.94 -7.71
C ILE A 145 -0.12 6.31 -8.30
N GLY A 146 0.84 6.35 -9.21
CA GLY A 146 1.27 7.58 -9.86
C GLY A 146 2.33 8.37 -9.10
N PRO A 147 2.95 9.37 -9.77
CA PRO A 147 4.09 10.12 -9.23
C PRO A 147 3.71 11.05 -8.05
N TYR A 148 2.44 11.40 -7.93
CA TYR A 148 1.94 12.35 -6.93
C TYR A 148 1.27 11.69 -5.72
N ALA A 149 1.28 10.36 -5.64
CA ALA A 149 0.69 9.64 -4.50
C ALA A 149 1.33 10.08 -3.17
N ALA A 150 0.51 10.40 -2.18
CA ALA A 150 0.95 10.87 -0.87
C ALA A 150 1.44 9.69 0.00
N LEU A 151 2.73 9.38 -0.05
CA LEU A 151 3.32 8.23 0.63
C LEU A 151 3.52 8.42 2.13
N GLU A 152 3.55 9.66 2.62
CA GLU A 152 3.75 9.97 4.04
C GLU A 152 2.70 9.33 4.96
N GLY A 153 1.42 9.44 4.57
CA GLY A 153 0.34 8.77 5.27
C GLY A 153 0.46 7.25 5.24
N LEU A 154 0.88 6.69 4.10
CA LEU A 154 1.02 5.25 3.90
C LEU A 154 2.17 4.65 4.70
N SER A 155 3.32 5.32 4.76
CA SER A 155 4.49 4.85 5.52
C SER A 155 4.25 4.86 7.04
N SER A 156 3.28 5.64 7.50
CA SER A 156 2.89 5.62 8.91
C SER A 156 2.11 4.37 9.32
N ILE A 157 1.51 3.65 8.37
CA ILE A 157 0.70 2.44 8.63
C ILE A 157 1.38 1.15 8.18
N SER A 158 2.37 1.23 7.29
CA SER A 158 3.08 0.06 6.78
C SER A 158 4.58 0.33 6.61
N PRO A 159 5.44 -0.63 6.99
CA PRO A 159 6.86 -0.59 6.63
C PRO A 159 7.09 -0.97 5.15
N ASN A 160 6.10 -1.52 4.48
CA ASN A 160 6.17 -1.93 3.09
C ASN A 160 5.34 -0.97 2.23
N VAL A 161 5.98 0.07 1.74
CA VAL A 161 5.36 1.04 0.84
C VAL A 161 5.99 0.91 -0.54
N LEU A 162 5.14 0.78 -1.56
CA LEU A 162 5.52 0.72 -2.96
C LEU A 162 4.91 1.90 -3.70
N ARG A 163 5.56 2.34 -4.77
CA ARG A 163 5.01 3.32 -5.71
C ARG A 163 5.02 2.75 -7.13
N ILE A 164 3.91 2.89 -7.82
CA ILE A 164 3.80 2.68 -9.27
C ILE A 164 3.95 4.05 -9.91
N GLU A 165 5.11 4.32 -10.54
CA GLU A 165 5.48 5.68 -10.99
C GLU A 165 4.58 6.23 -12.10
N ASN A 166 4.44 5.49 -13.20
CA ASN A 166 3.77 6.02 -14.39
C ASN A 166 2.30 5.60 -14.51
N ALA A 167 1.86 4.61 -13.71
CA ALA A 167 0.49 4.09 -13.71
C ALA A 167 -0.05 3.73 -15.11
N THR A 168 0.83 3.22 -16.01
CA THR A 168 0.42 2.72 -17.32
C THR A 168 -0.27 1.35 -17.17
N GLU A 169 -1.06 0.94 -18.17
CA GLU A 169 -1.66 -0.39 -18.23
C GLU A 169 -0.61 -1.51 -18.04
N GLN A 170 0.60 -1.31 -18.60
CA GLN A 170 1.70 -2.26 -18.46
C GLN A 170 2.26 -2.30 -17.04
N ASP A 171 2.34 -1.17 -16.36
CA ASP A 171 2.79 -1.10 -14.98
C ASP A 171 1.79 -1.79 -14.03
N PHE A 172 0.50 -1.55 -14.24
CA PHE A 172 -0.55 -2.28 -13.52
C PHE A 172 -0.51 -3.78 -13.77
N LYS A 173 -0.26 -4.21 -15.01
CA LYS A 173 -0.11 -5.64 -15.32
C LYS A 173 1.04 -6.26 -14.54
N LYS A 174 2.22 -5.65 -14.55
CA LYS A 174 3.40 -6.12 -13.79
C LYS A 174 3.16 -6.09 -12.28
N PHE A 175 2.49 -5.06 -11.78
CA PHE A 175 2.08 -4.97 -10.38
C PHE A 175 1.15 -6.14 -9.98
N ILE A 176 0.15 -6.44 -10.78
CA ILE A 176 -0.78 -7.56 -10.54
C ILE A 176 -0.05 -8.91 -10.61
N ASP A 177 0.89 -9.06 -11.54
CA ASP A 177 1.74 -10.27 -11.61
C ASP A 177 2.59 -10.42 -10.33
N TRP A 178 3.11 -9.31 -9.78
CA TRP A 178 3.81 -9.30 -8.49
C TRP A 178 2.90 -9.64 -7.31
N VAL A 179 1.67 -9.11 -7.27
CA VAL A 179 0.66 -9.47 -6.24
C VAL A 179 0.36 -10.97 -6.32
N SER A 180 0.13 -11.48 -7.53
CA SER A 180 -0.12 -12.90 -7.77
C SER A 180 1.03 -13.78 -7.27
N ALA A 181 2.26 -13.42 -7.64
CA ALA A 181 3.47 -14.13 -7.21
C ALA A 181 3.67 -14.07 -5.68
N SER A 182 3.33 -12.95 -5.04
CA SER A 182 3.41 -12.79 -3.59
C SER A 182 2.41 -13.69 -2.86
N VAL A 183 1.17 -13.76 -3.32
CA VAL A 183 0.14 -14.66 -2.77
C VAL A 183 0.55 -16.11 -2.95
N SER A 184 1.00 -16.51 -4.15
CA SER A 184 1.46 -17.87 -4.45
C SER A 184 2.67 -18.26 -3.58
N THR A 185 3.66 -17.37 -3.44
CA THR A 185 4.84 -17.62 -2.59
C THR A 185 4.44 -17.81 -1.14
N GLN A 186 3.56 -16.97 -0.62
CA GLN A 186 3.05 -17.09 0.74
C GLN A 186 2.23 -18.38 0.91
N SER A 187 1.41 -18.76 -0.06
CA SER A 187 0.63 -20.00 -0.06
C SER A 187 1.53 -21.24 0.00
N ARG A 188 2.64 -21.26 -0.73
CA ARG A 188 3.61 -22.38 -0.73
C ARG A 188 4.40 -22.48 0.57
N SER A 189 4.80 -21.35 1.17
CA SER A 189 5.54 -21.32 2.44
C SER A 189 4.75 -21.93 3.61
N ILE A 190 3.46 -22.05 3.46
CA ILE A 190 2.53 -22.67 4.39
C ILE A 190 2.83 -24.17 4.65
N GLY A 191 3.39 -24.87 3.65
CA GLY A 191 3.70 -26.30 3.72
C GLY A 191 5.03 -26.65 4.39
N THR A 192 5.94 -25.68 4.58
CA THR A 192 7.34 -25.96 4.98
C THR A 192 7.59 -25.96 6.49
N GLY A 193 6.61 -25.59 7.31
CA GLY A 193 6.73 -25.58 8.79
C GLY A 193 7.64 -24.48 9.36
N GLU A 194 8.22 -23.63 8.52
CA GLU A 194 9.01 -22.48 8.96
C GLU A 194 8.14 -21.40 9.63
N PRO A 195 8.73 -20.63 10.59
CA PRO A 195 8.01 -19.51 11.19
C PRO A 195 7.57 -18.51 10.11
N PRO A 196 6.38 -17.92 10.21
CA PRO A 196 5.77 -17.12 9.16
C PRO A 196 6.54 -15.81 8.94
N LYS A 197 7.61 -15.86 8.14
CA LYS A 197 8.17 -14.67 7.52
C LYS A 197 7.26 -14.24 6.39
N VAL A 198 7.09 -12.93 6.21
CA VAL A 198 6.37 -12.41 5.04
C VAL A 198 7.26 -12.63 3.82
N ASN A 199 6.91 -13.61 3.02
CA ASN A 199 7.61 -13.91 1.77
C ASN A 199 6.87 -13.25 0.61
N LEU A 200 7.08 -11.95 0.42
CA LEU A 200 6.63 -11.27 -0.79
C LEU A 200 7.56 -11.62 -1.96
N ALA A 201 7.05 -11.64 -3.17
CA ALA A 201 7.85 -11.78 -4.38
C ALA A 201 8.84 -10.60 -4.50
N LYS A 202 9.94 -10.79 -5.23
CA LYS A 202 10.87 -9.69 -5.50
C LYS A 202 10.15 -8.60 -6.30
N VAL A 203 10.35 -7.35 -5.88
CA VAL A 203 9.79 -6.19 -6.57
C VAL A 203 10.55 -5.96 -7.87
N ASP A 204 9.83 -5.73 -8.97
CA ASP A 204 10.43 -5.24 -10.22
C ASP A 204 10.66 -3.74 -10.09
N GLU A 205 11.89 -3.34 -9.80
CA GLU A 205 12.29 -1.94 -9.57
C GLU A 205 12.08 -1.04 -10.80
N SER A 206 11.92 -1.63 -11.99
CA SER A 206 11.62 -0.86 -13.21
C SER A 206 10.18 -0.31 -13.23
N VAL A 207 9.31 -0.82 -12.38
CA VAL A 207 7.88 -0.48 -12.35
C VAL A 207 7.46 0.04 -10.98
N MET A 208 7.99 -0.56 -9.92
CA MET A 208 7.64 -0.23 -8.54
C MET A 208 8.89 0.10 -7.75
N LYS A 209 8.94 1.26 -7.15
CA LYS A 209 9.99 1.62 -6.20
C LYS A 209 9.55 1.27 -4.80
N LYS A 210 10.37 0.50 -4.10
CA LYS A 210 10.18 0.27 -2.66
C LYS A 210 10.67 1.50 -1.91
N ILE A 211 9.78 2.09 -1.12
CA ILE A 211 10.11 3.20 -0.23
C ILE A 211 10.51 2.60 1.12
N GLU A 212 11.80 2.53 1.41
CA GLU A 212 12.31 1.88 2.62
C GLU A 212 12.05 2.69 3.91
N SER A 213 11.97 4.01 3.80
CA SER A 213 11.39 4.92 4.79
C SER A 213 11.28 6.32 4.20
N ILE A 214 10.39 7.17 4.73
CA ILE A 214 10.37 8.59 4.36
C ILE A 214 11.69 9.27 4.71
N ALA A 215 12.36 8.85 5.78
CA ALA A 215 13.70 9.32 6.13
C ALA A 215 14.74 8.94 5.06
N GLN A 216 14.62 7.80 4.38
CA GLN A 216 15.49 7.40 3.28
C GLN A 216 15.05 8.01 1.94
N ALA A 217 13.75 8.17 1.69
CA ALA A 217 13.27 8.92 0.53
C ALA A 217 13.70 10.40 0.57
N ALA A 218 13.75 10.99 1.78
CA ALA A 218 14.33 12.31 2.00
C ALA A 218 15.87 12.33 1.91
N ALA A 219 16.54 11.18 2.04
CA ALA A 219 17.99 11.05 1.94
C ALA A 219 18.47 10.79 0.50
N VAL A 220 17.58 10.34 -0.40
CA VAL A 220 17.90 10.14 -1.83
C VAL A 220 17.88 11.45 -2.60
N ASP A 221 17.12 12.43 -2.12
CA ASP A 221 17.30 13.82 -2.53
C ASP A 221 18.38 14.49 -1.64
N GLU A 222 19.63 14.04 -1.70
CA GLU A 222 20.81 14.80 -1.22
C GLU A 222 21.01 16.05 -2.07
N ASP A 223 20.16 17.08 -1.82
CA ASP A 223 19.96 17.89 -2.80
C ASP A 223 20.19 19.28 -2.53
N PHE A 224 20.55 19.86 -3.40
CA PHE A 224 20.95 21.22 -3.62
C PHE A 224 19.82 22.19 -3.26
N VAL A 225 19.98 22.88 -2.17
CA VAL A 225 19.23 24.10 -1.93
C VAL A 225 19.98 25.22 -2.63
N ILE A 226 19.39 25.78 -3.67
CA ILE A 226 19.93 26.97 -4.31
C ILE A 226 19.62 28.16 -3.43
N VAL A 227 20.65 28.67 -2.77
CA VAL A 227 20.60 29.93 -2.01
C VAL A 227 21.46 30.91 -2.76
N SER A 228 20.87 31.98 -3.25
CA SER A 228 21.60 33.06 -3.99
C SER A 228 22.46 32.59 -5.17
N GLY A 229 21.92 31.71 -6.02
CA GLY A 229 22.61 31.23 -7.22
C GLY A 229 23.80 30.30 -6.98
N LYS A 230 24.13 29.97 -5.71
CA LYS A 230 25.16 29.00 -5.35
C LYS A 230 24.52 27.73 -4.79
N CYS A 231 24.87 26.58 -5.36
CA CYS A 231 24.49 25.27 -4.84
C CYS A 231 25.25 24.96 -3.54
N GLN A 232 24.53 24.72 -2.47
CA GLN A 232 25.10 24.17 -1.24
C GLN A 232 24.43 22.87 -0.89
N THR A 233 25.22 21.83 -0.65
CA THR A 233 24.75 20.54 -0.21
C THR A 233 24.51 20.57 1.30
N LEU A 234 23.26 20.42 1.73
CA LEU A 234 22.92 20.36 3.15
C LEU A 234 22.58 18.91 3.52
N LYS A 235 23.45 18.26 4.30
CA LYS A 235 23.23 16.92 4.85
C LYS A 235 22.31 16.96 6.07
N LEU A 236 21.04 17.29 5.90
CA LEU A 236 20.05 17.38 6.97
C LEU A 236 18.73 16.71 6.58
N PRO A 237 17.95 16.16 7.54
CA PRO A 237 16.59 15.71 7.26
C PRO A 237 15.75 16.82 6.62
N TYR A 238 14.91 16.47 5.66
CA TYR A 238 14.20 17.41 4.78
C TYR A 238 13.52 18.58 5.49
N LEU A 239 12.78 18.34 6.57
CA LEU A 239 12.13 19.40 7.35
C LEU A 239 13.11 20.38 7.99
N LEU A 240 14.20 19.87 8.59
CA LEU A 240 15.23 20.71 9.20
C LEU A 240 16.04 21.47 8.14
N LYS A 241 16.20 20.92 6.94
CA LYS A 241 16.82 21.60 5.79
C LYS A 241 15.95 22.76 5.33
N TYR A 242 14.65 22.55 5.19
CA TYR A 242 13.72 23.59 4.75
C TYR A 242 13.66 24.76 5.74
N GLU A 243 13.49 24.49 7.03
CA GLU A 243 13.44 25.53 8.05
C GLU A 243 14.77 26.30 8.18
N ARG A 244 15.91 25.60 8.10
CA ARG A 244 17.22 26.29 8.09
C ARG A 244 17.48 27.07 6.81
N ALA A 245 17.08 26.55 5.65
CA ALA A 245 17.19 27.28 4.39
C ALA A 245 16.31 28.53 4.42
N LYS A 246 15.07 28.44 4.91
CA LYS A 246 14.18 29.57 5.10
C LYS A 246 14.78 30.61 6.04
N HIS A 247 15.29 30.17 7.18
CA HIS A 247 15.92 31.07 8.16
C HIS A 247 17.21 31.72 7.61
N ALA A 248 18.01 30.97 6.82
CA ALA A 248 19.19 31.53 6.15
C ALA A 248 18.83 32.60 5.10
N VAL A 249 17.70 32.42 4.41
CA VAL A 249 17.18 33.41 3.45
C VAL A 249 16.62 34.64 4.17
N GLU A 250 15.97 34.45 5.32
CA GLU A 250 15.38 35.56 6.11
C GLU A 250 16.41 36.33 6.95
N THR A 251 17.54 35.69 7.33
CA THR A 251 18.52 36.29 8.23
C THR A 251 19.84 36.67 7.55
N SER A 252 20.05 36.27 6.30
CA SER A 252 21.28 36.67 5.60
C SER A 252 21.12 38.07 5.02
N ASP A 253 22.09 38.93 5.37
CA ASP A 253 22.38 40.18 4.65
C ASP A 253 22.88 39.91 3.23
N PHE A 254 22.01 39.23 2.43
CA PHE A 254 22.29 39.05 1.00
C PHE A 254 22.07 40.36 0.31
N ARG A 255 23.12 41.14 0.20
CA ARG A 255 23.19 42.21 -0.79
C ARG A 255 23.10 41.58 -2.17
N VAL A 256 22.02 41.86 -2.86
CA VAL A 256 21.91 41.58 -4.29
C VAL A 256 22.89 42.51 -4.96
N ASP A 257 24.05 42.03 -5.35
CA ASP A 257 24.91 42.76 -6.31
C ASP A 257 24.18 42.70 -7.65
N THR A 258 23.49 43.80 -7.94
CA THR A 258 22.98 44.11 -9.26
C THR A 258 24.13 44.75 -10.02
N THR A 259 24.90 43.96 -10.73
CA THR A 259 25.68 44.35 -11.91
C THR A 259 25.60 43.25 -12.95
#